data_fc4e9abf24c3163c92dd24ed8e0e98a5
#
_entry.id   fc4e9abf24c3163c92dd24ed8e0e98a5
#
_cell.length_a   1.000
_cell.length_b   1.000
_cell.length_c   1.000
_cell.angle_alpha   90.00
_cell.angle_beta   90.00
_cell.angle_gamma   90.00
#
_symmetry.space_group_name_H-M   'P 1'
#
loop_
_entity.id
_entity.type
_entity.pdbx_description
1 polymer ?
#
loop_
_entity_poly.entity_id
_entity_poly.type
_entity_poly.pdbx_seq_one_letter_code
_entity_poly.pdbx_strand_id
1 'polypeptide(L)'
;MLKIKKGDTVKVIAGKDKDKEGKVISVDAKNGKVVVEGINMLTKHTKPSMQNQNGGILHQEGPIDISNVMLMYKGKATRVGFKMDGDKKVRVAKSTGDVID
;
A
#
# COMPACT_ATOMS: atom_id res chain seq x y z
N MET A 1 7.40 3.18 13.92
CA MET A 1 7.47 2.03 12.99
C MET A 1 6.15 1.88 12.27
N LEU A 2 6.18 1.65 10.98
CA LEU A 2 4.97 1.56 10.15
C LEU A 2 4.41 0.14 10.13
N LYS A 3 3.09 0.04 10.18
CA LYS A 3 2.41 -1.26 10.04
C LYS A 3 2.45 -1.77 8.60
N ILE A 4 2.45 -0.87 7.63
CA ILE A 4 2.52 -1.18 6.20
C ILE A 4 3.77 -0.53 5.64
N LYS A 5 4.54 -1.26 4.86
CA LYS A 5 5.80 -0.78 4.27
C LYS A 5 5.81 -0.99 2.77
N LYS A 6 6.66 -0.24 2.08
CA LYS A 6 6.92 -0.44 0.65
C LYS A 6 7.33 -1.89 0.40
N GLY A 7 6.73 -2.49 -0.62
CA GLY A 7 7.00 -3.88 -0.99
C GLY A 7 6.05 -4.90 -0.37
N ASP A 8 5.25 -4.48 0.63
CA ASP A 8 4.25 -5.37 1.20
C ASP A 8 3.13 -5.64 0.19
N THR A 9 2.55 -6.83 0.25
CA THR A 9 1.30 -7.13 -0.46
C THR A 9 0.15 -6.84 0.49
N VAL A 10 -0.82 -6.06 0.02
CA VAL A 10 -1.98 -5.67 0.82
C VAL A 10 -3.27 -5.96 0.09
N LYS A 11 -4.35 -6.08 0.85
CA LYS A 11 -5.71 -6.22 0.32
C LYS A 11 -6.50 -4.97 0.67
N VAL A 12 -7.21 -4.42 -0.31
CA VAL A 12 -8.09 -3.26 -0.08
C VAL A 12 -9.37 -3.75 0.58
N ILE A 13 -9.71 -3.15 1.71
CA ILE A 13 -10.87 -3.58 2.52
C ILE A 13 -12.06 -2.63 2.44
N ALA A 14 -11.90 -1.48 1.78
CA ALA A 14 -12.98 -0.50 1.64
C ALA A 14 -12.80 0.33 0.37
N GLY A 15 -13.89 0.88 -0.14
CA GLY A 15 -13.88 1.74 -1.32
C GLY A 15 -14.13 0.98 -2.61
N LYS A 16 -13.91 1.67 -3.73
CA LYS A 16 -14.22 1.13 -5.06
C LYS A 16 -13.39 -0.09 -5.44
N ASP A 17 -12.20 -0.23 -4.87
CA ASP A 17 -11.29 -1.35 -5.19
C ASP A 17 -11.31 -2.44 -4.11
N LYS A 18 -12.36 -2.46 -3.28
CA LYS A 18 -12.52 -3.46 -2.23
C LYS A 18 -12.28 -4.87 -2.78
N ASP A 19 -11.55 -5.66 -1.99
CA ASP A 19 -11.19 -7.06 -2.27
C ASP A 19 -10.08 -7.24 -3.32
N LYS A 20 -9.55 -6.15 -3.87
CA LYS A 20 -8.38 -6.23 -4.74
C LYS A 20 -7.11 -6.28 -3.90
N GLU A 21 -6.10 -6.94 -4.43
CA GLU A 21 -4.79 -7.06 -3.80
C GLU A 21 -3.74 -6.40 -4.68
N GLY A 22 -2.69 -5.89 -4.06
CA GLY A 22 -1.59 -5.31 -4.80
C GLY A 22 -0.39 -5.07 -3.91
N LYS A 23 0.71 -4.72 -4.56
CA LYS A 23 1.96 -4.46 -3.88
C LYS A 23 2.08 -2.97 -3.56
N VAL A 24 2.53 -2.65 -2.37
CA VAL A 24 2.73 -1.26 -1.94
C VAL A 24 3.91 -0.65 -2.70
N ILE A 25 3.64 0.43 -3.42
CA ILE A 25 4.65 1.17 -4.18
C ILE A 25 5.34 2.19 -3.27
N SER A 26 4.56 2.90 -2.46
CA SER A 26 5.09 3.91 -1.55
C SER A 26 4.15 4.11 -0.37
N VAL A 27 4.70 4.65 0.72
CA VAL A 27 3.94 4.96 1.92
C VAL A 27 4.25 6.40 2.32
N ASP A 28 3.19 7.19 2.54
CA ASP A 28 3.28 8.53 3.10
C ASP A 28 2.81 8.47 4.55
N ALA A 29 3.73 8.21 5.45
CA ALA A 29 3.43 8.04 6.86
C ALA A 29 2.88 9.32 7.49
N LYS A 30 3.36 10.47 7.03
CA LYS A 30 2.95 11.77 7.57
C LYS A 30 1.46 12.02 7.36
N ASN A 31 0.94 11.67 6.20
CA ASN A 31 -0.47 11.88 5.83
C ASN A 31 -1.33 10.63 5.96
N GLY A 32 -0.75 9.52 6.39
CA GLY A 32 -1.48 8.25 6.53
C GLY A 32 -1.99 7.70 5.21
N LYS A 33 -1.24 7.88 4.14
CA LYS A 33 -1.61 7.43 2.80
C LYS A 33 -0.66 6.38 2.28
N VAL A 34 -1.16 5.56 1.37
CA VAL A 34 -0.38 4.51 0.73
C VAL A 34 -0.76 4.43 -0.75
N VAL A 35 0.25 4.17 -1.59
CA VAL A 35 0.05 3.93 -3.02
C VAL A 35 0.27 2.46 -3.27
N VAL A 36 -0.73 1.81 -3.88
CA VAL A 36 -0.71 0.36 -4.13
C VAL A 36 -0.83 0.12 -5.62
N GLU A 37 -0.01 -0.77 -6.15
CA GLU A 37 0.01 -1.10 -7.58
C GLU A 37 -1.37 -1.56 -8.06
N GLY A 38 -1.84 -0.92 -9.13
CA GLY A 38 -3.14 -1.25 -9.75
C GLY A 38 -4.37 -0.78 -8.98
N ILE A 39 -4.19 -0.07 -7.86
CA ILE A 39 -5.29 0.36 -6.99
C ILE A 39 -5.47 1.87 -7.10
N ASN A 40 -6.75 2.29 -7.07
CA ASN A 40 -7.13 3.71 -7.17
C ASN A 40 -6.52 4.37 -8.40
N MET A 41 -6.68 3.71 -9.54
CA MET A 41 -6.15 4.22 -10.81
C MET A 41 -6.81 5.53 -11.18
N LEU A 42 -5.99 6.54 -11.39
CA LEU A 42 -6.41 7.87 -11.79
C LEU A 42 -6.00 8.12 -13.25
N THR A 43 -6.87 8.78 -13.98
CA THR A 43 -6.56 9.19 -15.33
C THR A 43 -6.20 10.67 -15.30
N LYS A 44 -5.00 11.01 -15.80
CA LYS A 44 -4.53 12.38 -15.86
C LYS A 44 -4.26 12.77 -17.30
N HIS A 45 -4.71 13.98 -17.66
CA HIS A 45 -4.39 14.58 -18.95
C HIS A 45 -3.10 15.37 -18.81
N THR A 46 -2.12 15.08 -19.67
CA THR A 46 -0.86 15.79 -19.67
C THR A 46 -0.80 16.71 -20.90
N LYS A 47 -0.23 17.90 -20.70
CA LYS A 47 0.03 18.81 -21.81
C LYS A 47 1.37 18.47 -22.45
N PRO A 48 1.54 18.68 -23.77
CA PRO A 48 2.84 18.53 -24.39
C PRO A 48 3.89 19.41 -23.70
N SER A 49 5.08 18.85 -23.53
CA SER A 49 6.18 19.54 -22.89
C SER A 49 7.50 19.09 -23.50
N MET A 50 8.58 19.68 -23.05
CA MET A 50 9.94 19.28 -23.49
C MET A 50 10.20 17.80 -23.20
N GLN A 51 9.65 17.27 -22.12
CA GLN A 51 9.82 15.88 -21.70
C GLN A 51 8.76 14.95 -22.28
N ASN A 52 7.58 15.50 -22.61
CA ASN A 52 6.47 14.72 -23.16
C ASN A 52 5.81 15.54 -24.28
N GLN A 53 6.43 15.49 -25.44
CA GLN A 53 6.03 16.34 -26.57
C GLN A 53 4.66 16.01 -27.12
N ASN A 54 4.23 14.78 -26.96
CA ASN A 54 2.94 14.34 -27.50
C ASN A 54 1.78 14.62 -26.54
N GLY A 55 2.07 14.94 -25.28
CA GLY A 55 1.01 15.03 -24.28
C GLY A 55 0.31 13.70 -24.09
N GLY A 56 -0.93 13.72 -23.65
CA GLY A 56 -1.75 12.52 -23.61
C GLY A 56 -2.41 12.24 -22.28
N ILE A 57 -2.80 10.98 -22.10
CA ILE A 57 -3.51 10.50 -20.91
C ILE A 57 -2.59 9.55 -20.15
N LEU A 58 -2.35 9.87 -18.89
CA LEU A 58 -1.59 8.99 -17.99
C LEU A 58 -2.54 8.29 -17.05
N HIS A 59 -2.29 6.99 -16.86
CA HIS A 59 -2.94 6.20 -15.84
C HIS A 59 -1.94 6.00 -14.71
N GLN A 60 -2.30 6.45 -13.52
CA GLN A 60 -1.40 6.41 -12.38
C GLN A 60 -2.17 6.05 -11.12
N GLU A 61 -1.55 5.25 -10.27
CA GLU A 61 -2.12 4.92 -8.97
C GLU A 61 -2.19 6.16 -8.10
N GLY A 62 -3.37 6.41 -7.51
CA GLY A 62 -3.54 7.48 -6.54
C GLY A 62 -3.38 6.95 -5.11
N PRO A 63 -3.08 7.85 -4.15
CA PRO A 63 -2.96 7.46 -2.76
C PRO A 63 -4.33 7.12 -2.17
N ILE A 64 -4.35 6.16 -1.24
CA ILE A 64 -5.53 5.81 -0.46
C ILE A 64 -5.16 5.82 1.01
N ASP A 65 -6.17 5.90 1.88
CA ASP A 65 -5.92 5.86 3.32
C ASP A 65 -5.33 4.50 3.70
N ILE A 66 -4.31 4.54 4.55
CA ILE A 66 -3.65 3.32 5.01
C ILE A 66 -4.62 2.42 5.79
N SER A 67 -5.64 3.00 6.41
CA SER A 67 -6.69 2.26 7.09
C SER A 67 -7.59 1.45 6.15
N ASN A 68 -7.53 1.72 4.84
CA ASN A 68 -8.33 1.02 3.85
C ASN A 68 -7.64 -0.24 3.30
N VAL A 69 -6.49 -0.59 3.83
CA VAL A 69 -5.76 -1.78 3.41
C VAL A 69 -5.37 -2.64 4.60
N MET A 70 -5.23 -3.94 4.36
CA MET A 70 -4.69 -4.90 5.33
C MET A 70 -3.53 -5.65 4.70
N LEU A 71 -2.55 -5.98 5.53
CA LEU A 71 -1.41 -6.77 5.08
C LEU A 71 -1.88 -8.17 4.69
N MET A 72 -1.38 -8.65 3.55
CA MET A 72 -1.55 -10.05 3.15
C MET A 72 -0.35 -10.83 3.68
N TYR A 73 -0.63 -11.85 4.49
CA TYR A 73 0.39 -12.73 5.03
C TYR A 73 -0.02 -14.18 4.80
N LYS A 74 0.81 -14.92 4.08
CA LYS A 74 0.55 -16.33 3.72
C LYS A 74 -0.84 -16.52 3.10
N GLY A 75 -1.22 -15.60 2.21
CA GLY A 75 -2.48 -15.67 1.48
C GLY A 75 -3.71 -15.19 2.22
N LYS A 76 -3.55 -14.63 3.42
CA LYS A 76 -4.67 -14.12 4.21
C LYS A 76 -4.44 -12.67 4.63
N ALA A 77 -5.51 -11.89 4.61
CA ALA A 77 -5.46 -10.53 5.14
C ALA A 77 -5.38 -10.59 6.67
N THR A 78 -4.46 -9.84 7.24
CA THR A 78 -4.26 -9.80 8.68
C THR A 78 -3.98 -8.38 9.16
N ARG A 79 -4.29 -8.13 10.41
CA ARG A 79 -3.84 -6.92 11.08
C ARG A 79 -2.39 -7.08 11.51
N VAL A 80 -1.70 -5.97 11.60
CA VAL A 80 -0.29 -5.94 12.00
C VAL A 80 -0.20 -5.42 13.42
N GLY A 81 0.51 -6.15 14.26
CA GLY A 81 0.91 -5.72 15.59
C GLY A 81 2.42 -5.61 15.65
N PHE A 82 2.92 -5.28 16.82
CA PHE A 82 4.36 -5.15 17.06
C PHE A 82 4.74 -5.95 18.30
N LYS A 83 5.95 -6.47 18.29
CA LYS A 83 6.55 -7.05 19.48
C LYS A 83 8.06 -6.76 19.50
N MET A 84 8.67 -6.95 20.66
CA MET A 84 10.12 -6.83 20.78
C MET A 84 10.76 -8.18 20.50
N ASP A 85 11.78 -8.16 19.64
CA ASP A 85 12.62 -9.32 19.36
C ASP A 85 14.04 -8.92 19.76
N GLY A 86 14.42 -9.23 20.99
CA GLY A 86 15.63 -8.69 21.58
C GLY A 86 15.49 -7.17 21.71
N ASP A 87 16.42 -6.43 21.11
CA ASP A 87 16.42 -4.96 21.13
C ASP A 87 15.64 -4.34 19.99
N LYS A 88 15.05 -5.16 19.09
CA LYS A 88 14.36 -4.67 17.91
C LYS A 88 12.86 -4.83 18.04
N LYS A 89 12.14 -3.80 17.56
CA LYS A 89 10.69 -3.86 17.43
C LYS A 89 10.37 -4.42 16.04
N VAL A 90 9.59 -5.50 16.00
CA VAL A 90 9.25 -6.18 14.75
C VAL A 90 7.76 -6.21 14.56
N ARG A 91 7.35 -6.35 13.29
CA ARG A 91 5.93 -6.50 12.95
C ARG A 91 5.52 -7.96 13.09
N VAL A 92 4.29 -8.15 13.55
CA VAL A 92 3.71 -9.47 13.78
C VAL A 92 2.36 -9.54 13.08
N ALA A 93 2.12 -10.65 12.38
CA ALA A 93 0.80 -10.93 11.82
C ALA A 93 -0.11 -11.39 12.94
N LYS A 94 -1.12 -10.58 13.29
CA LYS A 94 -2.00 -10.90 14.43
C LYS A 94 -2.82 -12.16 14.23
N SER A 95 -3.10 -12.54 12.98
CA SER A 95 -3.88 -13.74 12.68
C SER A 95 -3.14 -15.04 13.02
N THR A 96 -1.80 -15.03 12.93
CA THR A 96 -0.97 -16.22 13.15
C THR A 96 0.00 -16.08 14.30
N GLY A 97 0.31 -14.87 14.72
CA GLY A 97 1.34 -14.60 15.72
C GLY A 97 2.77 -14.62 15.17
N ASP A 98 2.90 -14.81 13.85
CA ASP A 98 4.22 -14.90 13.23
C ASP A 98 4.89 -13.55 13.09
N VAL A 99 6.21 -13.53 13.22
CA VAL A 99 7.02 -12.34 12.93
C VAL A 99 7.05 -12.12 11.43
N ILE A 100 6.75 -10.89 10.99
CA ILE A 100 6.79 -10.52 9.57
C ILE A 100 8.20 -10.06 9.19
N ASP A 101 8.79 -9.21 10.02
CA ASP A 101 10.14 -8.68 9.79
C ASP A 101 10.83 -8.20 11.06
#